data_9d11a5ee08bc80f0eb4e41e3af83ba8b
#
_entry.id   9d11a5ee08bc80f0eb4e41e3af83ba8b
#
_cell.length_a   1.000
_cell.length_b   1.000
_cell.length_c   1.000
_cell.angle_alpha   90.00
_cell.angle_beta   90.00
_cell.angle_gamma   90.00
#
_symmetry.space_group_name_H-M   'P 1'
#
loop_
_entity.id
_entity.type
_entity.pdbx_description
1 polymer ?
#
loop_
_entity_poly.entity_id
_entity_poly.type
_entity_poly.pdbx_seq_one_letter_code
_entity_poly.pdbx_strand_id
1 'polypeptide(L)'
;VEENRIPSLLLNILFTQVEEMMGRRSLIMLLRRTGLSDYIDSEPPMDDSPSITVEEYSCLLANIYEIFGARGSRPIFLRGGRIGAAEIRRQRPAQFAVAGTALKLLSANRRMQLVLDRLAEQGEDLYGTPHHLHQEENAFIMEMPDCPYCAEITRRRVAQSKPVTRPVCHIPASVMAEMMEWAMGQKHLVEEVNCIALGDPVCRFRISK
;
A
#
# COMPACT_ATOMS: atom_id res chain seq x y z
N VAL A 1 -23.10 -8.13 5.02
CA VAL A 1 -21.87 -7.38 5.28
C VAL A 1 -21.46 -6.79 3.95
N GLU A 2 -21.40 -5.47 3.88
CA GLU A 2 -20.93 -4.77 2.66
C GLU A 2 -19.45 -5.08 2.49
N GLU A 3 -19.08 -5.60 1.33
CA GLU A 3 -17.71 -6.02 1.06
C GLU A 3 -16.82 -4.78 0.82
N ASN A 4 -15.69 -4.70 1.50
CA ASN A 4 -14.77 -3.57 1.34
C ASN A 4 -14.23 -3.50 -0.10
N ARG A 5 -14.27 -2.30 -0.68
CA ARG A 5 -13.84 -2.06 -2.07
C ARG A 5 -12.71 -1.04 -2.12
N ILE A 6 -11.82 -1.29 -3.05
CA ILE A 6 -10.69 -0.41 -3.31
C ILE A 6 -11.17 0.83 -4.06
N PRO A 7 -10.78 2.05 -3.66
CA PRO A 7 -11.04 3.28 -4.42
C PRO A 7 -10.44 3.21 -5.82
N SER A 8 -11.19 3.67 -6.82
CA SER A 8 -10.77 3.69 -8.22
C SER A 8 -9.45 4.42 -8.45
N LEU A 9 -9.20 5.48 -7.70
CA LEU A 9 -7.93 6.20 -7.65
C LEU A 9 -6.72 5.27 -7.45
N LEU A 10 -6.79 4.35 -6.47
CA LEU A 10 -5.66 3.45 -6.16
C LEU A 10 -5.44 2.45 -7.29
N LEU A 11 -6.52 2.00 -7.91
CA LEU A 11 -6.45 1.09 -9.06
C LEU A 11 -5.87 1.79 -10.29
N ASN A 12 -6.31 3.01 -10.59
CA ASN A 12 -5.78 3.84 -11.67
C ASN A 12 -4.26 4.06 -11.52
N ILE A 13 -3.83 4.48 -10.33
CA ILE A 13 -2.40 4.69 -10.04
C ILE A 13 -1.61 3.41 -10.27
N LEU A 14 -2.10 2.26 -9.79
CA LEU A 14 -1.40 0.99 -9.96
C LEU A 14 -1.28 0.61 -11.43
N PHE A 15 -2.34 0.76 -12.23
CA PHE A 15 -2.32 0.50 -13.68
C PHE A 15 -1.35 1.44 -14.40
N THR A 16 -1.39 2.72 -14.08
CA THR A 16 -0.45 3.71 -14.62
C THR A 16 1.01 3.31 -14.34
N GLN A 17 1.31 2.86 -13.10
CA GLN A 17 2.67 2.42 -12.78
C GLN A 17 3.08 1.15 -13.54
N VAL A 18 2.17 0.21 -13.74
CA VAL A 18 2.44 -0.97 -14.58
C VAL A 18 2.70 -0.55 -16.03
N GLU A 19 1.88 0.35 -16.59
CA GLU A 19 2.01 0.81 -17.97
C GLU A 19 3.30 1.60 -18.20
N GLU A 20 3.61 2.56 -17.33
CA GLU A 20 4.83 3.39 -17.42
C GLU A 20 6.11 2.55 -17.35
N MET A 21 6.12 1.52 -16.52
CA MET A 21 7.33 0.74 -16.25
C MET A 21 7.48 -0.50 -17.15
N MET A 22 6.37 -1.11 -17.55
CA MET A 22 6.35 -2.39 -18.25
C MET A 22 5.70 -2.30 -19.63
N GLY A 23 5.09 -1.16 -19.96
CA GLY A 23 4.44 -0.86 -21.23
C GLY A 23 2.99 -1.36 -21.33
N ARG A 24 2.22 -0.75 -22.23
CA ARG A 24 0.78 -1.01 -22.45
C ARG A 24 0.45 -2.49 -22.68
N ARG A 25 1.30 -3.21 -23.42
CA ARG A 25 1.07 -4.65 -23.69
C ARG A 25 1.08 -5.48 -22.41
N SER A 26 1.97 -5.15 -21.48
CA SER A 26 2.07 -5.82 -20.18
C SER A 26 0.85 -5.54 -19.30
N LEU A 27 0.36 -4.29 -19.32
CA LEU A 27 -0.89 -3.94 -18.63
C LEU A 27 -2.08 -4.71 -19.20
N ILE A 28 -2.26 -4.74 -20.53
CA ILE A 28 -3.34 -5.51 -21.17
C ILE A 28 -3.29 -6.99 -20.79
N MET A 29 -2.10 -7.59 -20.80
CA MET A 29 -1.91 -8.98 -20.38
C MET A 29 -2.30 -9.19 -18.91
N LEU A 30 -1.90 -8.28 -18.02
CA LEU A 30 -2.27 -8.31 -16.62
C LEU A 30 -3.79 -8.22 -16.43
N LEU A 31 -4.44 -7.23 -17.06
CA LEU A 31 -5.88 -7.02 -16.98
C LEU A 31 -6.69 -8.25 -17.44
N ARG A 32 -6.29 -8.86 -18.57
CA ARG A 32 -6.91 -10.10 -19.05
C ARG A 32 -6.72 -11.26 -18.07
N ARG A 33 -5.54 -11.41 -17.51
CA ARG A 33 -5.22 -12.48 -16.55
C ARG A 33 -5.96 -12.37 -15.22
N THR A 34 -6.30 -11.14 -14.82
CA THR A 34 -6.99 -10.83 -13.55
C THR A 34 -8.51 -10.71 -13.70
N GLY A 35 -9.06 -10.88 -14.90
CA GLY A 35 -10.49 -10.69 -15.14
C GLY A 35 -10.94 -9.23 -15.20
N LEU A 36 -9.99 -8.29 -15.25
CA LEU A 36 -10.25 -6.84 -15.26
C LEU A 36 -10.22 -6.26 -16.68
N SER A 37 -10.68 -7.03 -17.67
CA SER A 37 -10.61 -6.65 -19.09
C SER A 37 -11.39 -5.39 -19.43
N ASP A 38 -12.42 -5.04 -18.67
CA ASP A 38 -13.24 -3.83 -18.86
C ASP A 38 -12.40 -2.55 -18.73
N TYR A 39 -11.29 -2.61 -17.99
CA TYR A 39 -10.35 -1.49 -17.83
C TYR A 39 -9.33 -1.35 -18.97
N ILE A 40 -9.38 -2.20 -20.02
CA ILE A 40 -8.49 -2.09 -21.18
C ILE A 40 -8.81 -0.82 -21.97
N ASP A 41 -10.11 -0.56 -22.17
CA ASP A 41 -10.61 0.54 -22.98
C ASP A 41 -11.21 1.69 -22.15
N SER A 42 -11.33 1.49 -20.82
CA SER A 42 -11.90 2.47 -19.89
C SER A 42 -11.09 2.49 -18.60
N GLU A 43 -10.21 3.46 -18.44
CA GLU A 43 -9.40 3.59 -17.23
C GLU A 43 -10.26 3.85 -15.99
N PRO A 44 -9.89 3.29 -14.80
CA PRO A 44 -10.56 3.63 -13.56
C PRO A 44 -10.50 5.14 -13.31
N PRO A 45 -11.59 5.77 -12.84
CA PRO A 45 -11.56 7.20 -12.53
C PRO A 45 -10.58 7.53 -11.41
N MET A 46 -10.08 8.78 -11.42
CA MET A 46 -9.15 9.29 -10.41
C MET A 46 -9.90 9.88 -9.21
N ASP A 47 -10.79 9.07 -8.60
CA ASP A 47 -11.61 9.47 -7.47
C ASP A 47 -11.80 8.32 -6.45
N ASP A 48 -12.55 8.59 -5.37
CA ASP A 48 -12.83 7.64 -4.31
C ASP A 48 -13.98 6.66 -4.63
N SER A 49 -14.49 6.61 -5.88
CA SER A 49 -15.55 5.66 -6.24
C SER A 49 -15.08 4.21 -6.03
N PRO A 50 -15.95 3.32 -5.52
CA PRO A 50 -15.59 1.94 -5.29
C PRO A 50 -15.33 1.21 -6.60
N SER A 51 -14.21 0.45 -6.68
CA SER A 51 -13.86 -0.36 -7.84
C SER A 51 -13.94 -1.85 -7.55
N ILE A 52 -12.82 -2.49 -7.34
CA ILE A 52 -12.69 -3.93 -7.10
C ILE A 52 -12.70 -4.25 -5.59
N THR A 53 -12.98 -5.50 -5.24
CA THR A 53 -12.92 -5.96 -3.84
C THR A 53 -11.47 -6.03 -3.34
N VAL A 54 -11.29 -6.12 -2.02
CA VAL A 54 -9.96 -6.31 -1.41
C VAL A 54 -9.34 -7.63 -1.86
N GLU A 55 -10.14 -8.69 -2.06
CA GLU A 55 -9.65 -9.98 -2.56
C GLU A 55 -9.16 -9.86 -4.02
N GLU A 56 -9.94 -9.23 -4.89
CA GLU A 56 -9.54 -8.96 -6.28
C GLU A 56 -8.26 -8.12 -6.35
N TYR A 57 -8.13 -7.12 -5.44
CA TYR A 57 -6.92 -6.32 -5.33
C TYR A 57 -5.71 -7.17 -4.90
N SER A 58 -5.86 -8.03 -3.90
CA SER A 58 -4.81 -8.97 -3.49
C SER A 58 -4.41 -9.90 -4.64
N CYS A 59 -5.39 -10.39 -5.42
CA CYS A 59 -5.15 -11.18 -6.63
C CYS A 59 -4.38 -10.39 -7.70
N LEU A 60 -4.72 -9.12 -7.88
CA LEU A 60 -4.03 -8.23 -8.83
C LEU A 60 -2.55 -8.05 -8.43
N LEU A 61 -2.27 -7.77 -7.15
CA LEU A 61 -0.89 -7.64 -6.63
C LEU A 61 -0.10 -8.93 -6.81
N ALA A 62 -0.71 -10.09 -6.55
CA ALA A 62 -0.08 -11.39 -6.76
C ALA A 62 0.24 -11.64 -8.25
N ASN A 63 -0.63 -11.24 -9.17
CA ASN A 63 -0.36 -11.35 -10.61
C ASN A 63 0.77 -10.43 -11.05
N ILE A 64 0.84 -9.19 -10.54
CA ILE A 64 1.99 -8.29 -10.79
C ILE A 64 3.28 -8.94 -10.31
N TYR A 65 3.28 -9.51 -9.10
CA TYR A 65 4.44 -10.20 -8.55
C TYR A 65 4.84 -11.43 -9.36
N GLU A 66 3.88 -12.25 -9.82
CA GLU A 66 4.15 -13.45 -10.63
C GLU A 66 4.70 -13.12 -12.02
N ILE A 67 4.14 -12.10 -12.68
CA ILE A 67 4.51 -11.72 -14.05
C ILE A 67 5.88 -11.06 -14.08
N PHE A 68 6.13 -10.10 -13.16
CA PHE A 68 7.33 -9.27 -13.20
C PHE A 68 8.42 -9.71 -12.19
N GLY A 69 8.10 -10.66 -11.33
CA GLY A 69 8.99 -11.13 -10.27
C GLY A 69 9.25 -10.09 -9.17
N ALA A 70 9.99 -10.49 -8.14
CA ALA A 70 10.30 -9.62 -7.00
C ALA A 70 11.05 -8.32 -7.38
N ARG A 71 11.89 -8.38 -8.41
CA ARG A 71 12.66 -7.20 -8.86
C ARG A 71 11.82 -6.23 -9.67
N GLY A 72 10.96 -6.72 -10.55
CA GLY A 72 10.10 -5.89 -11.40
C GLY A 72 8.90 -5.30 -10.66
N SER A 73 8.27 -6.07 -9.77
CA SER A 73 7.11 -5.60 -8.99
C SER A 73 7.48 -4.56 -7.93
N ARG A 74 8.67 -4.66 -7.33
CA ARG A 74 9.12 -3.75 -6.26
C ARG A 74 9.00 -2.27 -6.62
N PRO A 75 9.57 -1.76 -7.73
CA PRO A 75 9.44 -0.36 -8.09
C PRO A 75 8.01 0.05 -8.42
N ILE A 76 7.19 -0.83 -9.01
CA ILE A 76 5.76 -0.58 -9.27
C ILE A 76 5.05 -0.30 -7.92
N PHE A 77 5.24 -1.17 -6.94
CA PHE A 77 4.60 -1.05 -5.63
C PHE A 77 5.10 0.16 -4.84
N LEU A 78 6.41 0.43 -4.83
CA LEU A 78 6.99 1.59 -4.15
C LEU A 78 6.48 2.92 -4.74
N ARG A 79 6.45 3.04 -6.07
CA ARG A 79 5.94 4.24 -6.73
C ARG A 79 4.43 4.36 -6.57
N GLY A 80 3.69 3.26 -6.73
CA GLY A 80 2.25 3.23 -6.56
C GLY A 80 1.80 3.70 -5.17
N GLY A 81 2.41 3.20 -4.10
CA GLY A 81 2.08 3.64 -2.75
C GLY A 81 2.44 5.11 -2.49
N ARG A 82 3.62 5.56 -2.94
CA ARG A 82 4.03 6.97 -2.78
C ARG A 82 3.11 7.91 -3.55
N ILE A 83 2.82 7.62 -4.82
CA ILE A 83 1.93 8.44 -5.65
C ILE A 83 0.52 8.43 -5.08
N GLY A 84 0.01 7.26 -4.63
CA GLY A 84 -1.30 7.14 -3.99
C GLY A 84 -1.44 8.06 -2.78
N ALA A 85 -0.48 8.04 -1.87
CA ALA A 85 -0.48 8.91 -0.70
C ALA A 85 -0.41 10.40 -1.08
N ALA A 86 0.42 10.76 -2.06
CA ALA A 86 0.54 12.14 -2.54
C ALA A 86 -0.76 12.61 -3.22
N GLU A 87 -1.41 11.76 -4.00
CA GLU A 87 -2.63 12.09 -4.72
C GLU A 87 -3.84 12.26 -3.76
N ILE A 88 -3.97 11.42 -2.75
CA ILE A 88 -4.97 11.58 -1.69
C ILE A 88 -4.84 12.96 -1.02
N ARG A 89 -3.60 13.41 -0.73
CA ARG A 89 -3.37 14.75 -0.20
C ARG A 89 -3.75 15.85 -1.19
N ARG A 90 -3.45 15.66 -2.47
CA ARG A 90 -3.75 16.63 -3.53
C ARG A 90 -5.26 16.82 -3.72
N GLN A 91 -6.05 15.75 -3.57
CA GLN A 91 -7.51 15.79 -3.69
C GLN A 91 -8.21 16.40 -2.47
N ARG A 92 -7.53 16.42 -1.30
CA ARG A 92 -8.08 16.92 -0.04
C ARG A 92 -7.25 18.08 0.55
N PRO A 93 -6.95 19.14 -0.24
CA PRO A 93 -5.95 20.14 0.14
C PRO A 93 -6.33 20.91 1.42
N ALA A 94 -7.60 21.24 1.61
CA ALA A 94 -8.06 21.95 2.80
C ALA A 94 -7.87 21.12 4.08
N GLN A 95 -8.20 19.83 4.04
CA GLN A 95 -8.01 18.92 5.19
C GLN A 95 -6.54 18.80 5.57
N PHE A 96 -5.67 18.60 4.58
CA PHE A 96 -4.23 18.46 4.81
C PHE A 96 -3.56 19.78 5.22
N ALA A 97 -4.05 20.93 4.77
CA ALA A 97 -3.56 22.24 5.21
C ALA A 97 -3.89 22.48 6.70
N VAL A 98 -5.14 22.22 7.12
CA VAL A 98 -5.55 22.32 8.52
C VAL A 98 -4.77 21.34 9.40
N ALA A 99 -4.72 20.06 9.00
CA ALA A 99 -3.98 19.04 9.72
C ALA A 99 -2.48 19.39 9.83
N GLY A 100 -1.84 19.81 8.74
CA GLY A 100 -0.43 20.19 8.73
C GLY A 100 -0.12 21.38 9.64
N THR A 101 -1.04 22.34 9.74
CA THR A 101 -0.90 23.47 10.69
C THR A 101 -1.01 23.00 12.14
N ALA A 102 -2.02 22.19 12.45
CA ALA A 102 -2.20 21.64 13.79
C ALA A 102 -1.02 20.75 14.22
N LEU A 103 -0.53 19.91 13.31
CA LEU A 103 0.62 19.03 13.56
C LEU A 103 1.89 19.81 13.94
N LYS A 104 2.13 21.00 13.37
CA LYS A 104 3.30 21.83 13.69
C LYS A 104 3.35 22.31 15.15
N LEU A 105 2.21 22.33 15.84
CA LEU A 105 2.12 22.70 17.27
C LEU A 105 2.51 21.54 18.21
N LEU A 106 2.71 20.34 17.69
CA LEU A 106 3.00 19.14 18.47
C LEU A 106 4.49 18.82 18.47
N SER A 107 4.95 18.11 19.51
CA SER A 107 6.28 17.51 19.50
C SER A 107 6.42 16.51 18.35
N ALA A 108 7.65 16.29 17.87
CA ALA A 108 7.94 15.37 16.77
C ALA A 108 7.33 13.98 17.01
N ASN A 109 7.55 13.42 18.20
CA ASN A 109 7.02 12.10 18.55
C ASN A 109 5.48 12.04 18.49
N ARG A 110 4.80 13.06 19.04
CA ARG A 110 3.33 13.10 19.01
C ARG A 110 2.77 13.29 17.61
N ARG A 111 3.48 14.04 16.78
CA ARG A 111 3.13 14.24 15.35
C ARG A 111 3.22 12.94 14.58
N MET A 112 4.32 12.20 14.72
CA MET A 112 4.49 10.88 14.08
C MET A 112 3.40 9.92 14.53
N GLN A 113 3.16 9.84 15.84
CA GLN A 113 2.14 8.96 16.40
C GLN A 113 0.77 9.23 15.78
N LEU A 114 0.29 10.49 15.80
CA LEU A 114 -1.04 10.83 15.26
C LEU A 114 -1.21 10.49 13.78
N VAL A 115 -0.17 10.69 12.98
CA VAL A 115 -0.24 10.35 11.55
C VAL A 115 -0.26 8.85 11.35
N LEU A 116 0.52 8.09 12.13
CA LEU A 116 0.54 6.63 12.04
C LEU A 116 -0.74 6.01 12.59
N ASP A 117 -1.31 6.53 13.71
CA ASP A 117 -2.62 6.13 14.23
C ASP A 117 -3.69 6.31 13.15
N ARG A 118 -3.68 7.47 12.45
CA ARG A 118 -4.65 7.74 11.38
C ARG A 118 -4.46 6.82 10.17
N LEU A 119 -3.23 6.47 9.82
CA LEU A 119 -2.96 5.49 8.77
C LEU A 119 -3.44 4.09 9.15
N ALA A 120 -3.29 3.69 10.41
CA ALA A 120 -3.81 2.43 10.92
C ALA A 120 -5.35 2.38 10.81
N GLU A 121 -6.06 3.39 11.33
CA GLU A 121 -7.52 3.52 11.23
C GLU A 121 -8.00 3.45 9.76
N GLN A 122 -7.37 4.21 8.86
CA GLN A 122 -7.74 4.21 7.44
C GLN A 122 -7.45 2.86 6.76
N GLY A 123 -6.40 2.17 7.17
CA GLY A 123 -6.10 0.82 6.70
C GLY A 123 -7.15 -0.18 7.14
N GLU A 124 -7.56 -0.13 8.41
CA GLU A 124 -8.64 -0.96 8.95
C GLU A 124 -9.97 -0.71 8.23
N ASP A 125 -10.34 0.56 8.05
CA ASP A 125 -11.56 0.95 7.33
C ASP A 125 -11.55 0.46 5.87
N LEU A 126 -10.41 0.57 5.19
CA LEU A 126 -10.28 0.23 3.78
C LEU A 126 -10.23 -1.26 3.52
N TYR A 127 -9.44 -1.98 4.31
CA TYR A 127 -9.15 -3.40 4.06
C TYR A 127 -9.95 -4.36 4.94
N GLY A 128 -10.60 -3.87 6.00
CA GLY A 128 -11.31 -4.70 6.97
C GLY A 128 -10.38 -5.58 7.81
N THR A 129 -9.11 -5.23 7.90
CA THR A 129 -8.08 -6.00 8.62
C THR A 129 -7.40 -5.14 9.69
N PRO A 130 -7.08 -5.71 10.88
CA PRO A 130 -6.51 -4.93 11.97
C PRO A 130 -5.11 -4.40 11.66
N HIS A 131 -4.85 -3.17 12.12
CA HIS A 131 -3.55 -2.50 12.05
C HIS A 131 -3.16 -2.03 13.44
N HIS A 132 -2.10 -2.58 14.01
CA HIS A 132 -1.68 -2.27 15.38
C HIS A 132 -0.44 -1.40 15.38
N LEU A 133 -0.54 -0.23 16.04
CA LEU A 133 0.60 0.69 16.21
C LEU A 133 1.19 0.55 17.61
N HIS A 134 2.49 0.33 17.68
CA HIS A 134 3.27 0.29 18.92
C HIS A 134 4.38 1.32 18.87
N GLN A 135 4.71 1.90 20.03
CA GLN A 135 5.85 2.81 20.14
C GLN A 135 7.01 2.12 20.86
N GLU A 136 8.16 2.14 20.24
CA GLU A 136 9.45 1.78 20.85
C GLU A 136 10.30 3.03 21.12
N GLU A 137 11.44 2.87 21.78
CA GLU A 137 12.35 3.97 22.12
C GLU A 137 12.74 4.80 20.89
N ASN A 138 13.20 4.13 19.82
CA ASN A 138 13.77 4.76 18.63
C ASN A 138 12.94 4.54 17.35
N ALA A 139 11.73 4.00 17.48
CA ALA A 139 10.87 3.71 16.34
C ALA A 139 9.39 3.65 16.72
N PHE A 140 8.53 3.72 15.70
CA PHE A 140 7.17 3.20 15.75
C PHE A 140 7.13 1.89 14.99
N ILE A 141 6.27 0.97 15.41
CA ILE A 141 6.06 -0.34 14.79
C ILE A 141 4.59 -0.44 14.38
N MET A 142 4.36 -0.65 13.09
CA MET A 142 3.03 -0.95 12.55
C MET A 142 2.96 -2.45 12.26
N GLU A 143 1.99 -3.14 12.83
CA GLU A 143 1.75 -4.57 12.60
C GLU A 143 0.43 -4.81 11.88
N MET A 144 0.45 -5.71 10.91
CA MET A 144 -0.69 -6.12 10.09
C MET A 144 -0.78 -7.65 10.13
N PRO A 145 -1.59 -8.23 11.04
CA PRO A 145 -1.74 -9.69 11.17
C PRO A 145 -2.32 -10.35 9.92
N ASP A 146 -3.25 -9.66 9.26
CA ASP A 146 -3.90 -10.12 8.02
C ASP A 146 -3.58 -9.14 6.88
N CYS A 147 -2.35 -9.18 6.40
CA CYS A 147 -1.85 -8.21 5.43
C CYS A 147 -2.41 -8.45 4.02
N PRO A 148 -3.28 -7.57 3.49
CA PRO A 148 -3.91 -7.74 2.17
C PRO A 148 -2.91 -7.65 1.02
N TYR A 149 -1.75 -7.05 1.23
CA TYR A 149 -0.74 -6.83 0.19
C TYR A 149 0.07 -8.07 -0.14
N CYS A 150 0.16 -9.05 0.78
CA CYS A 150 0.93 -10.27 0.54
C CYS A 150 0.12 -11.57 0.72
N ALA A 151 -1.11 -11.52 1.20
CA ALA A 151 -1.93 -12.70 1.46
C ALA A 151 -2.00 -13.65 0.27
N GLU A 152 -2.39 -13.15 -0.89
CA GLU A 152 -2.53 -13.96 -2.11
C GLU A 152 -1.16 -14.37 -2.70
N ILE A 153 -0.14 -13.50 -2.60
CA ILE A 153 1.25 -13.85 -2.96
C ILE A 153 1.69 -15.07 -2.15
N THR A 154 1.47 -15.02 -0.83
CA THR A 154 1.81 -16.10 0.09
C THR A 154 1.09 -17.39 -0.29
N ARG A 155 -0.23 -17.33 -0.44
CA ARG A 155 -1.06 -18.50 -0.78
C ARG A 155 -0.58 -19.19 -2.06
N ARG A 156 -0.33 -18.43 -3.14
CA ARG A 156 0.12 -18.96 -4.42
C ARG A 156 1.53 -19.54 -4.36
N ARG A 157 2.43 -18.87 -3.65
CA ARG A 157 3.84 -19.33 -3.54
C ARG A 157 3.95 -20.61 -2.73
N VAL A 158 3.17 -20.75 -1.67
CA VAL A 158 3.06 -22.00 -0.91
C VAL A 158 2.54 -23.13 -1.81
N ALA A 159 1.43 -22.89 -2.53
CA ALA A 159 0.85 -23.89 -3.44
C ALA A 159 1.81 -24.33 -4.56
N GLN A 160 2.69 -23.44 -5.02
CA GLN A 160 3.69 -23.73 -6.05
C GLN A 160 5.01 -24.27 -5.51
N SER A 161 5.17 -24.41 -4.19
CA SER A 161 6.44 -24.74 -3.53
C SER A 161 7.60 -23.82 -3.92
N LYS A 162 7.29 -22.53 -4.16
CA LYS A 162 8.26 -21.51 -4.54
C LYS A 162 8.34 -20.42 -3.47
N PRO A 163 9.20 -20.54 -2.45
CA PRO A 163 9.23 -19.60 -1.34
C PRO A 163 9.53 -18.17 -1.82
N VAL A 164 8.93 -17.20 -1.14
CA VAL A 164 9.33 -15.80 -1.22
C VAL A 164 10.62 -15.64 -0.43
N THR A 165 11.57 -14.89 -0.94
CA THR A 165 12.90 -14.73 -0.33
C THR A 165 13.20 -13.33 0.19
N ARG A 166 12.26 -12.40 0.00
CA ARG A 166 12.37 -11.01 0.44
C ARG A 166 10.98 -10.46 0.77
N PRO A 167 10.88 -9.46 1.65
CA PRO A 167 9.63 -8.75 1.92
C PRO A 167 8.98 -8.21 0.64
N VAL A 168 7.65 -8.20 0.59
CA VAL A 168 6.89 -7.83 -0.62
C VAL A 168 5.88 -6.69 -0.41
N CYS A 169 5.65 -6.27 0.84
CA CYS A 169 4.63 -5.26 1.17
C CYS A 169 5.17 -3.83 0.97
N HIS A 170 5.64 -3.54 -0.26
CA HIS A 170 6.26 -2.26 -0.59
C HIS A 170 5.26 -1.10 -0.68
N ILE A 171 3.98 -1.36 -0.97
CA ILE A 171 2.94 -0.32 -1.02
C ILE A 171 2.77 0.33 0.36
N PRO A 172 2.40 -0.41 1.43
CA PRO A 172 2.21 0.20 2.75
C PRO A 172 3.50 0.85 3.28
N ALA A 173 4.68 0.25 3.06
CA ALA A 173 5.95 0.87 3.44
C ALA A 173 6.14 2.24 2.79
N SER A 174 5.83 2.36 1.50
CA SER A 174 6.00 3.63 0.77
C SER A 174 4.91 4.65 1.09
N VAL A 175 3.69 4.22 1.40
CA VAL A 175 2.62 5.10 1.92
C VAL A 175 3.04 5.70 3.25
N MET A 176 3.50 4.90 4.20
CA MET A 176 3.99 5.37 5.50
C MET A 176 5.17 6.33 5.33
N ALA A 177 6.14 6.01 4.48
CA ALA A 177 7.29 6.87 4.23
C ALA A 177 6.88 8.25 3.67
N GLU A 178 5.96 8.28 2.70
CA GLU A 178 5.47 9.53 2.09
C GLU A 178 4.66 10.37 3.08
N MET A 179 3.85 9.73 3.92
CA MET A 179 3.07 10.44 4.93
C MET A 179 3.94 10.96 6.07
N MET A 180 4.99 10.23 6.45
CA MET A 180 5.98 10.72 7.40
C MET A 180 6.78 11.90 6.83
N GLU A 181 7.22 11.83 5.58
CA GLU A 181 7.94 12.95 4.92
C GLU A 181 7.06 14.21 4.89
N TRP A 182 5.77 14.07 4.57
CA TRP A 182 4.83 15.19 4.62
C TRP A 182 4.66 15.77 6.03
N ALA A 183 4.46 14.93 7.02
CA ALA A 183 4.16 15.36 8.38
C ALA A 183 5.37 15.97 9.09
N MET A 184 6.55 15.43 8.83
CA MET A 184 7.78 15.80 9.54
C MET A 184 8.65 16.80 8.77
N GLY A 185 8.45 16.95 7.45
CA GLY A 185 9.28 17.76 6.57
C GLY A 185 10.66 17.16 6.28
N GLN A 186 10.87 15.89 6.66
CA GLN A 186 12.09 15.13 6.40
C GLN A 186 11.78 13.67 6.20
N LYS A 187 12.69 12.94 5.55
CA LYS A 187 12.55 11.50 5.31
C LYS A 187 12.78 10.70 6.58
N HIS A 188 11.92 9.72 6.79
CA HIS A 188 12.06 8.70 7.81
C HIS A 188 12.25 7.35 7.14
N LEU A 189 13.14 6.52 7.70
CA LEU A 189 13.33 5.16 7.21
C LEU A 189 12.13 4.31 7.62
N VAL A 190 11.50 3.67 6.64
CA VAL A 190 10.43 2.69 6.84
C VAL A 190 10.88 1.36 6.25
N GLU A 191 10.97 0.34 7.08
CA GLU A 191 11.44 -0.99 6.71
C GLU A 191 10.42 -2.05 7.08
N GLU A 192 10.10 -2.94 6.16
CA GLU A 192 9.38 -4.18 6.48
C GLU A 192 10.36 -5.17 7.09
N VAL A 193 10.25 -5.37 8.41
CA VAL A 193 11.18 -6.22 9.20
C VAL A 193 10.67 -7.65 9.38
N ASN A 194 9.35 -7.87 9.29
CA ASN A 194 8.71 -9.19 9.21
C ASN A 194 7.69 -9.17 8.08
N CYS A 195 7.53 -10.29 7.39
CA CYS A 195 6.57 -10.44 6.30
C CYS A 195 5.91 -11.82 6.32
N ILE A 196 4.59 -11.88 6.32
CA ILE A 196 3.83 -13.14 6.25
C ILE A 196 4.27 -13.99 5.06
N ALA A 197 4.62 -13.36 3.93
CA ALA A 197 5.12 -14.08 2.76
C ALA A 197 6.48 -14.76 2.97
N LEU A 198 7.22 -14.41 4.01
CA LEU A 198 8.45 -15.07 4.44
C LEU A 198 8.23 -16.15 5.50
N GLY A 199 6.99 -16.30 5.98
CA GLY A 199 6.61 -17.24 7.03
C GLY A 199 6.52 -16.61 8.42
N ASP A 200 6.64 -15.29 8.53
CA ASP A 200 6.42 -14.59 9.80
C ASP A 200 4.91 -14.57 10.16
N PRO A 201 4.56 -14.46 11.44
CA PRO A 201 3.15 -14.45 11.89
C PRO A 201 2.41 -13.17 11.52
N VAL A 202 3.11 -12.06 11.29
CA VAL A 202 2.55 -10.75 10.95
C VAL A 202 3.47 -10.03 9.97
N CYS A 203 2.91 -9.10 9.17
CA CYS A 203 3.73 -8.09 8.50
C CYS A 203 4.02 -6.95 9.49
N ARG A 204 5.30 -6.67 9.72
CA ARG A 204 5.75 -5.65 10.67
C ARG A 204 6.63 -4.62 9.98
N PHE A 205 6.26 -3.35 10.15
CA PHE A 205 6.99 -2.20 9.60
C PHE A 205 7.58 -1.40 10.73
N ARG A 206 8.88 -1.14 10.64
CA ARG A 206 9.63 -0.29 11.56
C ARG A 206 9.81 1.09 10.93
N ILE A 207 9.31 2.13 11.61
CA ILE A 207 9.38 3.54 11.20
C ILE A 207 10.34 4.24 12.16
N SER A 208 11.52 4.67 11.69
CA SER A 208 12.51 5.37 12.52
C SER A 208 12.00 6.74 13.00
N LYS A 209 12.30 7.08 14.24
CA LYS A 209 12.07 8.43 14.79
C LYS A 209 13.09 9.45 14.32
#